data_d8eaf4da337c00fd6afe24583c19e664
#
_entry.id   d8eaf4da337c00fd6afe24583c19e664
#
_cell.length_a   1.000
_cell.length_b   1.000
_cell.length_c   1.000
_cell.angle_alpha   90.00
_cell.angle_beta   90.00
_cell.angle_gamma   90.00
#
_symmetry.space_group_name_H-M   'P 1'
#
loop_
_entity.id
_entity.type
_entity.pdbx_description
1 polymer ?
#
loop_
_entity_poly.entity_id
_entity_poly.type
_entity_poly.pdbx_seq_one_letter_code
_entity_poly.pdbx_strand_id
1 'polypeptide(L)'
;MKIIFVRHGEPNYCELEERSYTGFGIDLAPLSEKGRQQAQELSKDPFLSSAEIIVSSAVTRALETAFYVSCATGLPLRVEPLLHEWQVYETGIENFETARCLFLENKGELLPNSPVQYETAVEMKSRFLE
;
A
#
# COMPACT_ATOMS: atom_id res chain seq x y z
N MET A 1 -18.95 -13.22 -6.28
CA MET A 1 -18.25 -12.28 -5.39
C MET A 1 -17.81 -11.07 -6.21
N LYS A 2 -18.03 -9.84 -5.73
CA LYS A 2 -17.57 -8.60 -6.35
C LYS A 2 -16.45 -8.03 -5.48
N ILE A 3 -15.33 -7.66 -6.08
CA ILE A 3 -14.20 -7.03 -5.39
C ILE A 3 -14.06 -5.61 -5.92
N ILE A 4 -13.94 -4.65 -5.04
CA ILE A 4 -13.69 -3.24 -5.35
C ILE A 4 -12.30 -2.91 -4.81
N PHE A 5 -11.37 -2.64 -5.73
CA PHE A 5 -10.04 -2.19 -5.36
C PHE A 5 -10.02 -0.68 -5.18
N VAL A 6 -9.51 -0.26 -4.03
CA VAL A 6 -9.37 1.15 -3.67
C VAL A 6 -7.90 1.45 -3.40
N ARG A 7 -7.37 2.48 -4.05
CA ARG A 7 -6.05 3.01 -3.74
C ARG A 7 -6.17 3.98 -2.55
N HIS A 8 -5.18 3.97 -1.66
CA HIS A 8 -5.07 4.93 -0.58
C HIS A 8 -5.02 6.39 -1.09
N GLY A 9 -5.46 7.34 -0.26
CA GLY A 9 -5.31 8.77 -0.50
C GLY A 9 -3.84 9.20 -0.51
N GLU A 10 -3.58 10.46 -0.87
CA GLU A 10 -2.23 11.01 -0.94
C GLU A 10 -1.51 10.89 0.41
N PRO A 11 -0.32 10.24 0.47
CA PRO A 11 0.45 10.12 1.72
C PRO A 11 1.24 11.39 2.02
N ASN A 12 1.57 11.58 3.30
CA ASN A 12 2.50 12.60 3.77
C ASN A 12 3.81 11.95 4.23
N TYR A 13 4.87 12.11 3.48
CA TYR A 13 6.19 11.58 3.81
C TYR A 13 7.09 12.58 4.55
N CYS A 14 6.72 13.86 4.65
CA CYS A 14 7.60 14.92 5.14
C CYS A 14 8.20 14.62 6.51
N GLU A 15 7.39 14.22 7.50
CA GLU A 15 7.89 13.91 8.84
C GLU A 15 8.82 12.68 8.86
N LEU A 16 8.59 11.73 7.97
CA LEU A 16 9.40 10.53 7.90
C LEU A 16 10.76 10.82 7.26
N GLU A 17 10.78 11.68 6.25
CA GLU A 17 12.00 12.16 5.60
C GLU A 17 12.85 12.98 6.57
N GLU A 18 12.24 13.92 7.31
CA GLU A 18 12.92 14.71 8.34
C GLU A 18 13.55 13.85 9.45
N ARG A 19 12.91 12.72 9.79
CA ARG A 19 13.37 11.77 10.81
C ARG A 19 14.25 10.66 10.23
N SER A 20 14.54 10.70 8.93
CA SER A 20 15.34 9.67 8.22
C SER A 20 14.79 8.25 8.36
N TYR A 21 13.48 8.08 8.39
CA TYR A 21 12.87 6.75 8.33
C TYR A 21 13.15 6.09 6.98
N THR A 22 13.49 4.81 7.00
CA THR A 22 13.82 4.02 5.81
C THR A 22 13.17 2.64 5.87
N GLY A 23 13.12 1.95 4.74
CA GLY A 23 12.53 0.62 4.64
C GLY A 23 11.07 0.62 5.09
N PHE A 24 10.70 -0.31 5.94
CA PHE A 24 9.33 -0.42 6.49
C PHE A 24 8.88 0.82 7.30
N GLY A 25 9.83 1.67 7.73
CA GLY A 25 9.49 2.93 8.39
C GLY A 25 8.70 3.89 7.50
N ILE A 26 8.88 3.81 6.17
CA ILE A 26 8.11 4.59 5.20
C ILE A 26 6.63 4.20 5.17
N ASP A 27 6.30 2.98 5.53
CA ASP A 27 4.92 2.49 5.61
C ASP A 27 4.11 3.12 6.75
N LEU A 28 4.79 3.81 7.67
CA LEU A 28 4.16 4.60 8.74
C LEU A 28 3.62 5.95 8.26
N ALA A 29 3.87 6.34 6.99
CA ALA A 29 3.38 7.60 6.43
C ALA A 29 1.85 7.70 6.53
N PRO A 30 1.31 8.72 7.24
CA PRO A 30 -0.12 8.99 7.29
C PRO A 30 -0.60 9.63 5.97
N LEU A 31 -1.88 9.85 5.84
CA LEU A 31 -2.43 10.67 4.77
C LEU A 31 -2.04 12.14 4.95
N SER A 32 -1.81 12.83 3.83
CA SER A 32 -1.79 14.30 3.80
C SER A 32 -3.21 14.83 4.05
N GLU A 33 -3.34 16.14 4.27
CA GLU A 33 -4.66 16.79 4.35
C GLU A 33 -5.49 16.53 3.08
N LYS A 34 -4.87 16.62 1.92
CA LYS A 34 -5.51 16.27 0.65
C LYS A 34 -5.88 14.79 0.59
N GLY A 35 -5.03 13.89 1.09
CA GLY A 35 -5.32 12.46 1.16
C GLY A 35 -6.54 12.16 2.04
N ARG A 36 -6.70 12.87 3.15
CA ARG A 36 -7.90 12.77 4.02
C ARG A 36 -9.16 13.22 3.31
N GLN A 37 -9.08 14.35 2.60
CA GLN A 37 -10.19 14.83 1.77
C GLN A 37 -10.57 13.81 0.69
N GLN A 38 -9.59 13.20 0.00
CA GLN A 38 -9.81 12.13 -0.96
C GLN A 38 -10.53 10.93 -0.34
N ALA A 39 -10.12 10.50 0.86
CA ALA A 39 -10.75 9.40 1.58
C ALA A 39 -12.19 9.72 1.99
N GLN A 40 -12.47 10.96 2.41
CA GLN A 40 -13.81 11.44 2.72
C GLN A 40 -14.71 11.51 1.48
N GLU A 41 -14.19 11.95 0.34
CA GLU A 41 -14.94 11.96 -0.91
C GLU A 41 -15.24 10.54 -1.39
N LEU A 42 -14.24 9.64 -1.35
CA LEU A 42 -14.41 8.24 -1.68
C LEU A 42 -15.54 7.60 -0.84
N SER A 43 -15.62 7.92 0.44
CA SER A 43 -16.63 7.33 1.34
C SER A 43 -18.07 7.63 0.93
N LYS A 44 -18.30 8.60 0.06
CA LYS A 44 -19.60 8.97 -0.51
C LYS A 44 -19.91 8.23 -1.83
N ASP A 45 -18.96 7.44 -2.35
CA ASP A 45 -19.12 6.79 -3.64
C ASP A 45 -20.21 5.70 -3.57
N PRO A 46 -21.22 5.75 -4.45
CA PRO A 46 -22.31 4.77 -4.49
C PRO A 46 -21.85 3.32 -4.69
N PHE A 47 -20.67 3.09 -5.32
CA PHE A 47 -20.13 1.74 -5.50
C PHE A 47 -19.88 1.01 -4.17
N LEU A 48 -19.58 1.76 -3.11
CA LEU A 48 -19.33 1.22 -1.78
C LEU A 48 -20.59 0.69 -1.10
N SER A 49 -21.77 1.15 -1.51
CA SER A 49 -23.06 0.73 -0.92
C SER A 49 -23.37 -0.77 -1.08
N SER A 50 -22.70 -1.43 -2.04
CA SER A 50 -22.85 -2.87 -2.28
C SER A 50 -21.80 -3.73 -1.56
N ALA A 51 -20.87 -3.10 -0.83
CA ALA A 51 -19.85 -3.81 -0.07
C ALA A 51 -20.41 -4.33 1.26
N GLU A 52 -19.88 -5.45 1.72
CA GLU A 52 -20.25 -6.08 2.98
C GLU A 52 -19.16 -5.94 4.05
N ILE A 53 -17.92 -5.78 3.58
CA ILE A 53 -16.72 -5.69 4.44
C ILE A 53 -15.64 -4.87 3.73
N ILE A 54 -14.82 -4.21 4.52
CA ILE A 54 -13.60 -3.55 4.08
C ILE A 54 -12.42 -4.39 4.55
N VAL A 55 -11.52 -4.72 3.63
CA VAL A 55 -10.24 -5.35 3.95
C VAL A 55 -9.13 -4.37 3.58
N SER A 56 -8.26 -4.05 4.52
CA SER A 56 -7.17 -3.08 4.34
C SER A 56 -5.81 -3.69 4.61
N SER A 57 -4.81 -3.21 3.91
CA SER A 57 -3.41 -3.33 4.31
C SER A 57 -3.17 -2.73 5.69
N ALA A 58 -2.14 -3.22 6.39
CA ALA A 58 -1.65 -2.63 7.65
C ALA A 58 -0.84 -1.33 7.44
N VAL A 59 -0.49 -0.98 6.21
CA VAL A 59 0.23 0.26 5.87
C VAL A 59 -0.61 1.47 6.25
N THR A 60 -0.04 2.42 7.00
CA THR A 60 -0.77 3.51 7.65
C THR A 60 -1.69 4.29 6.72
N ARG A 61 -1.19 4.72 5.55
CA ARG A 61 -1.98 5.46 4.55
C ARG A 61 -3.19 4.68 4.02
N ALA A 62 -3.05 3.36 3.86
CA ALA A 62 -4.14 2.51 3.41
C ALA A 62 -5.16 2.28 4.53
N LEU A 63 -4.68 2.01 5.74
CA LEU A 63 -5.52 1.82 6.91
C LEU A 63 -6.30 3.10 7.26
N GLU A 64 -5.65 4.27 7.21
CA GLU A 64 -6.33 5.56 7.43
C GLU A 64 -7.42 5.81 6.39
N THR A 65 -7.15 5.52 5.10
CA THR A 65 -8.18 5.60 4.04
C THR A 65 -9.37 4.69 4.33
N ALA A 66 -9.10 3.42 4.66
CA ALA A 66 -10.12 2.43 4.98
C ALA A 66 -10.94 2.81 6.22
N PHE A 67 -10.30 3.44 7.22
CA PHE A 67 -10.97 3.93 8.42
C PHE A 67 -11.99 5.03 8.09
N TYR A 68 -11.65 6.00 7.24
CA TYR A 68 -12.61 7.02 6.79
C TYR A 68 -13.83 6.39 6.11
N VAL A 69 -13.60 5.41 5.24
CA VAL A 69 -14.68 4.69 4.56
C VAL A 69 -15.53 3.91 5.57
N SER A 70 -14.91 3.19 6.49
CA SER A 70 -15.62 2.43 7.53
C SER A 70 -16.49 3.32 8.43
N CYS A 71 -15.94 4.45 8.88
CA CYS A 71 -16.69 5.41 9.69
C CYS A 71 -17.92 5.98 8.96
N ALA A 72 -17.79 6.27 7.67
CA ALA A 72 -18.87 6.88 6.90
C ALA A 72 -19.94 5.88 6.46
N THR A 73 -19.53 4.62 6.17
CA THR A 73 -20.46 3.59 5.66
C THR A 73 -20.99 2.65 6.72
N GLY A 74 -20.35 2.58 7.89
CA GLY A 74 -20.65 1.60 8.95
C GLY A 74 -20.17 0.18 8.61
N LEU A 75 -19.44 -0.02 7.53
CA LEU A 75 -18.94 -1.34 7.14
C LEU A 75 -17.84 -1.80 8.09
N PRO A 76 -17.81 -3.10 8.45
CA PRO A 76 -16.74 -3.65 9.27
C PRO A 76 -15.40 -3.58 8.54
N LEU A 77 -14.35 -3.17 9.26
CA LEU A 77 -12.98 -3.09 8.76
C LEU A 77 -12.14 -4.23 9.33
N ARG A 78 -11.53 -5.00 8.45
CA ARG A 78 -10.54 -6.02 8.77
C ARG A 78 -9.18 -5.59 8.23
N VAL A 79 -8.13 -5.75 9.03
CA VAL A 79 -6.75 -5.53 8.60
C VAL A 79 -6.13 -6.87 8.20
N GLU A 80 -5.54 -6.90 7.01
CA GLU A 80 -4.83 -8.06 6.48
C GLU A 80 -3.36 -7.69 6.25
N PRO A 81 -2.44 -8.15 7.11
CA PRO A 81 -1.02 -7.81 7.02
C PRO A 81 -0.36 -8.24 5.70
N LEU A 82 -0.82 -9.34 5.10
CA LEU A 82 -0.25 -9.85 3.84
C LEU A 82 -0.56 -8.95 2.64
N LEU A 83 -1.48 -7.99 2.76
CA LEU A 83 -1.75 -6.98 1.74
C LEU A 83 -0.79 -5.78 1.81
N HIS A 84 0.44 -5.98 2.29
CA HIS A 84 1.46 -4.92 2.24
C HIS A 84 1.90 -4.63 0.80
N GLU A 85 2.52 -3.47 0.60
CA GLU A 85 3.08 -3.06 -0.68
C GLU A 85 4.23 -3.98 -1.11
N TRP A 86 4.53 -4.00 -2.41
CA TRP A 86 5.71 -4.66 -2.94
C TRP A 86 6.97 -4.21 -2.22
N GLN A 87 7.81 -5.17 -1.81
CA GLN A 87 8.96 -4.89 -0.96
C GLN A 87 10.25 -4.74 -1.76
N VAL A 88 10.99 -3.67 -1.46
CA VAL A 88 12.39 -3.51 -1.81
C VAL A 88 13.18 -3.53 -0.51
N TYR A 89 14.15 -4.43 -0.42
CA TYR A 89 14.82 -4.74 0.85
C TYR A 89 15.94 -3.77 1.19
N GLU A 90 16.39 -2.97 0.23
CA GLU A 90 17.33 -1.88 0.43
C GLU A 90 16.59 -0.54 0.62
N THR A 91 17.25 0.37 1.33
CA THR A 91 16.72 1.69 1.64
C THR A 91 17.06 2.72 0.58
N GLY A 92 16.21 3.74 0.46
CA GLY A 92 16.42 4.89 -0.43
C GLY A 92 15.61 4.82 -1.73
N ILE A 93 15.22 6.00 -2.21
CA ILE A 93 14.39 6.13 -3.41
C ILE A 93 15.10 5.64 -4.68
N GLU A 94 16.43 5.81 -4.73
CA GLU A 94 17.24 5.35 -5.87
C GLU A 94 17.21 3.83 -6.00
N ASN A 95 17.26 3.11 -4.87
CA ASN A 95 17.16 1.66 -4.85
C ASN A 95 15.75 1.20 -5.22
N PHE A 96 14.72 1.91 -4.78
CA PHE A 96 13.34 1.62 -5.18
C PHE A 96 13.14 1.76 -6.69
N GLU A 97 13.59 2.86 -7.29
CA GLU A 97 13.47 3.06 -8.74
C GLU A 97 14.30 2.04 -9.54
N THR A 98 15.52 1.72 -9.07
CA THR A 98 16.34 0.67 -9.68
C THR A 98 15.65 -0.69 -9.60
N ALA A 99 15.14 -1.07 -8.42
CA ALA A 99 14.41 -2.32 -8.23
C ALA A 99 13.18 -2.40 -9.13
N ARG A 100 12.43 -1.31 -9.25
CA ARG A 100 11.24 -1.22 -10.11
C ARG A 100 11.58 -1.46 -11.59
N CYS A 101 12.65 -0.84 -12.08
CA CYS A 101 13.11 -1.07 -13.45
C CYS A 101 13.52 -2.53 -13.66
N LEU A 102 14.34 -3.09 -12.77
CA LEU A 102 14.79 -4.47 -12.85
C LEU A 102 13.65 -5.48 -12.75
N PHE A 103 12.67 -5.23 -11.87
CA PHE A 103 11.47 -6.06 -11.76
C PHE A 103 10.69 -6.13 -13.08
N LEU A 104 10.50 -4.99 -13.74
CA LEU A 104 9.79 -4.93 -15.02
C LEU A 104 10.60 -5.59 -16.14
N GLU A 105 11.90 -5.30 -16.25
CA GLU A 105 12.79 -5.87 -17.26
C GLU A 105 12.91 -7.39 -17.14
N ASN A 106 13.00 -7.90 -15.91
CA ASN A 106 13.16 -9.32 -15.61
C ASN A 106 11.82 -10.04 -15.36
N LYS A 107 10.68 -9.42 -15.71
CA LYS A 107 9.32 -9.99 -15.57
C LYS A 107 9.03 -10.49 -14.14
N GLY A 108 9.51 -9.79 -13.14
CA GLY A 108 9.31 -10.10 -11.74
C GLY A 108 10.27 -11.13 -11.15
N GLU A 109 11.29 -11.56 -11.89
CA GLU A 109 12.33 -12.43 -11.39
C GLU A 109 13.50 -11.62 -10.79
N LEU A 110 14.11 -12.14 -9.73
CA LEU A 110 15.31 -11.60 -9.14
C LEU A 110 16.53 -12.36 -9.65
N LEU A 111 17.42 -11.67 -10.37
CA LEU A 111 18.63 -12.28 -10.88
C LEU A 111 19.70 -12.43 -9.78
N PRO A 112 20.56 -13.48 -9.83
CA PRO A 112 21.56 -13.76 -8.78
C PRO A 112 22.53 -12.61 -8.46
N ASN A 113 22.80 -11.74 -9.44
CA ASN A 113 23.71 -10.62 -9.31
C ASN A 113 22.98 -9.27 -9.34
N SER A 114 21.69 -9.23 -8.98
CA SER A 114 20.94 -7.99 -8.90
C SER A 114 21.58 -7.03 -7.91
N PRO A 115 21.79 -5.76 -8.29
CA PRO A 115 22.37 -4.75 -7.40
C PRO A 115 21.42 -4.36 -6.27
N VAL A 116 20.12 -4.66 -6.39
CA VAL A 116 19.07 -4.36 -5.40
C VAL A 116 18.24 -5.62 -5.20
N GLN A 117 17.93 -5.94 -3.95
CA GLN A 117 17.07 -7.06 -3.60
C GLN A 117 15.61 -6.61 -3.48
N TYR A 118 14.69 -7.37 -4.03
CA TYR A 118 13.25 -7.08 -4.00
C TYR A 118 12.40 -8.35 -3.98
N GLU A 119 11.16 -8.20 -3.54
CA GLU A 119 10.16 -9.26 -3.57
C GLU A 119 9.86 -9.66 -5.02
N THR A 120 10.01 -10.93 -5.35
CA THR A 120 9.73 -11.44 -6.69
C THR A 120 8.22 -11.54 -6.95
N ALA A 121 7.84 -11.64 -8.23
CA ALA A 121 6.43 -11.87 -8.59
C ALA A 121 5.87 -13.18 -8.02
N VAL A 122 6.71 -14.20 -7.86
CA VAL A 122 6.31 -15.50 -7.27
C VAL A 122 6.04 -15.35 -5.78
N GLU A 123 6.92 -14.68 -5.04
CA GLU A 123 6.75 -14.41 -3.60
C GLU A 123 5.51 -13.55 -3.35
N MET A 124 5.33 -12.47 -4.12
CA MET A 124 4.15 -11.63 -4.07
C MET A 124 2.87 -12.45 -4.31
N LYS A 125 2.85 -13.27 -5.36
CA LYS A 125 1.70 -14.13 -5.65
C LYS A 125 1.42 -15.11 -4.51
N SER A 126 2.47 -15.70 -3.92
CA SER A 126 2.33 -16.67 -2.82
C SER A 126 1.60 -16.05 -1.63
N ARG A 127 2.05 -14.86 -1.16
CA ARG A 127 1.43 -14.20 -0.01
C ARG A 127 -0.01 -13.71 -0.25
N PHE A 128 -0.42 -13.50 -1.51
CA PHE A 128 -1.80 -13.18 -1.85
C PHE A 128 -2.73 -14.40 -1.91
N LEU A 129 -2.17 -15.62 -1.89
CA LEU A 129 -2.93 -16.87 -1.93
C LEU A 129 -3.07 -17.50 -0.54
N GLU A 130 -2.36 -17.01 0.46
CA GLU A 130 -2.51 -17.41 1.88
C GLU A 130 -3.71 -16.72 2.53
#